data_a103b601664116b3ab2beb5471c1e401
#
_entry.id   a103b601664116b3ab2beb5471c1e401
#
_cell.length_a   1.000
_cell.length_b   1.000
_cell.length_c   1.000
_cell.angle_alpha   90.00
_cell.angle_beta   90.00
_cell.angle_gamma   90.00
#
_symmetry.space_group_name_H-M   'P 1'
#
loop_
_entity.id
_entity.type
_entity.pdbx_description
1 polymer ?
#
loop_
_entity_poly.entity_id
_entity_poly.type
_entity_poly.pdbx_seq_one_letter_code
_entity_poly.pdbx_strand_id
1 'polypeptide(L)'
;MIKIGTEIESPQTGERLIIRSTAESSNGELFQAELLAQPGSYVVRSHRHPSQEERFVVLEGTYGYKIGGRTGIGRPGDTIVCPVGVAHSQWNAGPGLMRILYEHRPALESAELFFETYFGLSREGKLLPSGDMRLLQAAVLLMAVRDFIRITTPPLLVQDLGFPFLAALGRRRGYRARYTRYSSPPAVRDLGR
;
A
#
# COMPACT_ATOMS: atom_id res chain seq x y z
N MET A 1 14.67 -6.37 -2.24
CA MET A 1 14.00 -5.07 -2.00
C MET A 1 13.60 -4.50 -3.34
N ILE A 2 12.53 -3.78 -3.38
CA ILE A 2 11.99 -3.09 -4.54
C ILE A 2 13.02 -2.07 -5.06
N LYS A 3 13.09 -1.83 -6.37
CA LYS A 3 14.07 -0.91 -6.98
C LYS A 3 13.35 0.21 -7.73
N ILE A 4 14.03 1.33 -7.92
CA ILE A 4 13.55 2.41 -8.79
C ILE A 4 13.24 1.84 -10.18
N GLY A 5 12.13 2.28 -10.78
CA GLY A 5 11.64 1.80 -12.07
C GLY A 5 10.87 0.47 -12.00
N THR A 6 10.84 -0.21 -10.83
CA THR A 6 10.04 -1.42 -10.68
C THR A 6 8.55 -1.07 -10.82
N GLU A 7 7.85 -1.82 -11.66
CA GLU A 7 6.40 -1.79 -11.76
C GLU A 7 5.81 -3.02 -11.07
N ILE A 8 4.86 -2.79 -10.20
CA ILE A 8 4.09 -3.86 -9.53
C ILE A 8 2.60 -3.63 -9.74
N GLU A 9 1.92 -4.71 -10.08
CA GLU A 9 0.49 -4.67 -10.39
C GLU A 9 -0.31 -5.50 -9.40
N SER A 10 -1.52 -5.04 -9.13
CA SER A 10 -2.53 -5.73 -8.33
C SER A 10 -3.77 -6.02 -9.20
N PRO A 11 -3.78 -7.15 -9.94
CA PRO A 11 -4.89 -7.48 -10.84
C PRO A 11 -6.23 -7.62 -10.10
N GLN A 12 -6.20 -8.05 -8.84
CA GLN A 12 -7.43 -8.20 -8.04
C GLN A 12 -8.02 -6.88 -7.57
N THR A 13 -7.21 -5.80 -7.49
CA THR A 13 -7.66 -4.50 -7.00
C THR A 13 -7.66 -3.41 -8.08
N GLY A 14 -7.10 -3.69 -9.27
CA GLY A 14 -7.06 -2.75 -10.38
C GLY A 14 -6.04 -1.62 -10.20
N GLU A 15 -4.98 -1.87 -9.45
CA GLU A 15 -3.94 -0.89 -9.14
C GLU A 15 -2.60 -1.27 -9.77
N ARG A 16 -1.80 -0.25 -10.09
CA ARG A 16 -0.40 -0.38 -10.50
C ARG A 16 0.45 0.67 -9.80
N LEU A 17 1.59 0.25 -9.26
CA LEU A 17 2.60 1.13 -8.67
C LEU A 17 3.87 1.13 -9.52
N ILE A 18 4.41 2.32 -9.77
CA ILE A 18 5.71 2.53 -10.43
C ILE A 18 6.62 3.21 -9.42
N ILE A 19 7.66 2.52 -8.97
CA ILE A 19 8.55 3.02 -7.92
C ILE A 19 9.47 4.11 -8.46
N ARG A 20 9.49 5.26 -7.80
CA ARG A 20 10.29 6.44 -8.16
C ARG A 20 11.42 6.72 -7.19
N SER A 21 11.24 6.40 -5.90
CA SER A 21 12.26 6.49 -4.85
C SER A 21 12.04 5.41 -3.79
N THR A 22 13.11 4.94 -3.17
CA THR A 22 13.11 3.93 -2.12
C THR A 22 13.83 4.45 -0.89
N ALA A 23 13.72 3.75 0.24
CA ALA A 23 14.46 4.08 1.45
C ALA A 23 15.98 4.07 1.19
N GLU A 24 16.48 3.07 0.45
CA GLU A 24 17.89 2.97 0.08
C GLU A 24 18.33 4.13 -0.80
N SER A 25 17.58 4.46 -1.87
CA SER A 25 17.97 5.49 -2.84
C SER A 25 17.91 6.91 -2.32
N SER A 26 17.14 7.14 -1.26
CA SER A 26 16.94 8.46 -0.63
C SER A 26 17.62 8.60 0.74
N ASN A 27 18.44 7.63 1.14
CA ASN A 27 19.00 7.57 2.51
C ASN A 27 17.93 7.68 3.61
N GLY A 28 16.76 7.07 3.40
CA GLY A 28 15.65 7.08 4.36
C GLY A 28 14.75 8.33 4.32
N GLU A 29 14.96 9.26 3.39
CA GLU A 29 14.20 10.53 3.39
C GLU A 29 12.85 10.41 2.68
N LEU A 30 12.79 9.69 1.55
CA LEU A 30 11.63 9.67 0.67
C LEU A 30 11.38 8.29 0.06
N PHE A 31 10.23 7.71 0.35
CA PHE A 31 9.61 6.72 -0.53
C PHE A 31 8.65 7.42 -1.49
N GLN A 32 8.80 7.18 -2.78
CA GLN A 32 7.93 7.77 -3.79
C GLN A 32 7.53 6.72 -4.82
N ALA A 33 6.26 6.69 -5.15
CA ALA A 33 5.73 5.86 -6.22
C ALA A 33 4.62 6.60 -6.98
N GLU A 34 4.43 6.23 -8.22
CA GLU A 34 3.29 6.65 -9.00
C GLU A 34 2.24 5.55 -8.93
N LEU A 35 1.06 5.88 -8.38
CA LEU A 35 -0.07 4.97 -8.28
C LEU A 35 -1.05 5.26 -9.42
N LEU A 36 -1.34 4.22 -10.19
CA LEU A 36 -2.41 4.20 -11.17
C LEU A 36 -3.54 3.31 -10.64
N ALA A 37 -4.77 3.81 -10.64
CA ALA A 37 -5.93 3.09 -10.12
C ALA A 37 -7.10 3.18 -11.11
N GLN A 38 -7.61 2.01 -11.52
CA GLN A 38 -8.77 1.93 -12.41
C GLN A 38 -10.06 2.39 -11.70
N PRO A 39 -11.13 2.76 -12.41
CA PRO A 39 -12.43 2.99 -11.79
C PRO A 39 -12.88 1.77 -10.99
N GLY A 40 -13.34 2.02 -9.76
CA GLY A 40 -13.76 0.95 -8.85
C GLY A 40 -12.61 0.18 -8.19
N SER A 41 -11.36 0.61 -8.39
CA SER A 41 -10.20 0.05 -7.69
C SER A 41 -10.41 0.08 -6.18
N TYR A 42 -10.04 -1.03 -5.55
CA TYR A 42 -9.97 -1.08 -4.11
C TYR A 42 -8.78 -0.26 -3.64
N VAL A 43 -9.03 0.57 -2.66
CA VAL A 43 -7.96 1.29 -1.96
C VAL A 43 -7.94 0.84 -0.51
N VAL A 44 -6.74 0.77 0.04
CA VAL A 44 -6.48 0.27 1.40
C VAL A 44 -7.49 0.85 2.40
N ARG A 45 -8.04 -0.01 3.24
CA ARG A 45 -8.96 0.37 4.32
C ARG A 45 -8.38 1.50 5.16
N SER A 46 -9.24 2.21 5.88
CA SER A 46 -8.81 3.28 6.76
C SER A 46 -7.66 2.83 7.67
N HIS A 47 -6.58 3.57 7.62
CA HIS A 47 -5.33 3.28 8.31
C HIS A 47 -4.63 4.58 8.73
N ARG A 48 -3.50 4.47 9.39
CA ARG A 48 -2.62 5.58 9.76
C ARG A 48 -1.16 5.16 9.67
N HIS A 49 -0.29 6.12 9.41
CA HIS A 49 1.15 5.94 9.46
C HIS A 49 1.68 6.49 10.79
N PRO A 50 2.28 5.63 11.67
CA PRO A 50 2.68 6.07 13.02
C PRO A 50 3.73 7.17 13.05
N SER A 51 4.63 7.21 12.05
CA SER A 51 5.80 8.10 12.03
C SER A 51 6.02 8.81 10.70
N GLN A 52 5.15 8.64 9.73
CA GLN A 52 5.32 9.18 8.38
C GLN A 52 4.21 10.18 8.04
N GLU A 53 4.60 11.29 7.42
CA GLU A 53 3.70 12.11 6.61
C GLU A 53 3.48 11.40 5.28
N GLU A 54 2.26 11.38 4.81
CA GLU A 54 1.91 10.87 3.50
C GLU A 54 1.38 12.02 2.64
N ARG A 55 1.86 12.08 1.40
CA ARG A 55 1.51 13.14 0.46
C ARG A 55 1.06 12.54 -0.86
N PHE A 56 0.04 13.13 -1.44
CA PHE A 56 -0.52 12.77 -2.73
C PHE A 56 -0.56 13.98 -3.64
N VAL A 57 0.11 13.90 -4.79
CA VAL A 57 -0.03 14.88 -5.87
C VAL A 57 -0.89 14.27 -6.95
N VAL A 58 -2.03 14.87 -7.24
CA VAL A 58 -2.94 14.36 -8.28
C VAL A 58 -2.39 14.74 -9.64
N LEU A 59 -2.10 13.75 -10.47
CA LEU A 59 -1.57 13.94 -11.82
C LEU A 59 -2.68 13.85 -12.87
N GLU A 60 -3.66 12.93 -12.64
CA GLU A 60 -4.76 12.67 -13.56
C GLU A 60 -5.97 12.09 -12.82
N GLY A 61 -7.18 12.32 -13.34
CA GLY A 61 -8.41 11.76 -12.81
C GLY A 61 -8.97 12.50 -11.60
N THR A 62 -9.68 11.79 -10.74
CA THR A 62 -10.37 12.35 -9.57
C THR A 62 -10.00 11.56 -8.33
N TYR A 63 -9.26 12.16 -7.44
CA TYR A 63 -8.78 11.57 -6.19
C TYR A 63 -9.77 11.83 -5.06
N GLY A 64 -10.44 10.78 -4.57
CA GLY A 64 -11.27 10.85 -3.38
C GLY A 64 -10.46 10.51 -2.13
N TYR A 65 -10.68 11.25 -1.05
CA TYR A 65 -10.00 10.98 0.22
C TYR A 65 -10.87 11.24 1.44
N LYS A 66 -10.54 10.58 2.53
CA LYS A 66 -11.05 10.87 3.88
C LYS A 66 -9.87 10.94 4.85
N ILE A 67 -9.59 12.11 5.43
CA ILE A 67 -8.48 12.38 6.35
C ILE A 67 -9.03 12.97 7.63
N GLY A 68 -8.74 12.36 8.78
CA GLY A 68 -9.21 12.84 10.10
C GLY A 68 -10.74 12.97 10.18
N GLY A 69 -11.48 12.12 9.45
CA GLY A 69 -12.93 12.16 9.37
C GLY A 69 -13.52 13.08 8.31
N ARG A 70 -12.72 13.96 7.69
CA ARG A 70 -13.16 14.90 6.63
C ARG A 70 -12.99 14.26 5.26
N THR A 71 -14.04 14.25 4.47
CA THR A 71 -14.01 13.77 3.07
C THR A 71 -13.74 14.93 2.12
N GLY A 72 -12.94 14.67 1.09
CA GLY A 72 -12.61 15.65 0.06
C GLY A 72 -12.33 15.00 -1.28
N ILE A 73 -12.19 15.85 -2.29
CA ILE A 73 -11.86 15.49 -3.67
C ILE A 73 -10.65 16.31 -4.11
N GLY A 74 -9.64 15.65 -4.66
CA GLY A 74 -8.50 16.27 -5.33
C GLY A 74 -8.63 16.15 -6.85
N ARG A 75 -8.12 17.15 -7.56
CA ARG A 75 -8.08 17.25 -9.01
C ARG A 75 -6.64 17.41 -9.50
N PRO A 76 -6.34 17.21 -10.79
CA PRO A 76 -4.98 17.40 -11.31
C PRO A 76 -4.36 18.73 -10.89
N GLY A 77 -3.16 18.69 -10.31
CA GLY A 77 -2.43 19.82 -9.73
C GLY A 77 -2.60 19.97 -8.22
N ASP A 78 -3.62 19.35 -7.62
CA ASP A 78 -3.80 19.41 -6.16
C ASP A 78 -2.77 18.56 -5.43
N THR A 79 -2.34 19.06 -4.29
CA THR A 79 -1.51 18.32 -3.33
C THR A 79 -2.29 18.12 -2.02
N ILE A 80 -2.47 16.89 -1.64
CA ILE A 80 -3.17 16.49 -0.41
C ILE A 80 -2.13 15.89 0.55
N VAL A 81 -2.12 16.38 1.80
CA VAL A 81 -1.20 15.92 2.84
C VAL A 81 -2.00 15.23 3.95
N CYS A 82 -1.58 14.03 4.30
CA CYS A 82 -2.05 13.32 5.47
C CYS A 82 -0.98 13.40 6.57
N PRO A 83 -1.23 14.12 7.68
CA PRO A 83 -0.26 14.24 8.76
C PRO A 83 -0.01 12.90 9.46
N VAL A 84 1.16 12.81 10.11
CA VAL A 84 1.57 11.67 10.95
C VAL A 84 0.45 11.28 11.92
N GLY A 85 0.16 9.99 11.99
CA GLY A 85 -0.79 9.39 12.93
C GLY A 85 -2.27 9.64 12.63
N VAL A 86 -2.61 10.45 11.62
CA VAL A 86 -4.00 10.76 11.25
C VAL A 86 -4.59 9.59 10.44
N ALA A 87 -5.78 9.14 10.86
CA ALA A 87 -6.51 8.09 10.15
C ALA A 87 -7.01 8.61 8.80
N HIS A 88 -6.79 7.84 7.74
CA HIS A 88 -7.19 8.20 6.40
C HIS A 88 -7.53 6.99 5.53
N SER A 89 -8.17 7.25 4.42
CA SER A 89 -8.43 6.33 3.30
C SER A 89 -8.58 7.13 2.01
N GLN A 90 -8.36 6.49 0.87
CA GLN A 90 -8.47 7.12 -0.45
C GLN A 90 -9.08 6.16 -1.47
N TRP A 91 -9.55 6.69 -2.60
CA TRP A 91 -10.16 5.92 -3.70
C TRP A 91 -10.13 6.72 -5.01
N ASN A 92 -10.27 6.02 -6.12
CA ASN A 92 -10.58 6.66 -7.39
C ASN A 92 -12.06 7.07 -7.38
N ALA A 93 -12.33 8.37 -7.34
CA ALA A 93 -13.69 8.93 -7.29
C ALA A 93 -14.22 9.30 -8.68
N GLY A 94 -13.45 9.06 -9.73
CA GLY A 94 -13.81 9.38 -11.11
C GLY A 94 -14.21 8.15 -11.93
N PRO A 95 -14.77 8.38 -13.13
CA PRO A 95 -15.12 7.32 -14.07
C PRO A 95 -13.93 6.82 -14.92
N GLY A 96 -12.81 7.53 -14.90
CA GLY A 96 -11.60 7.21 -15.66
C GLY A 96 -10.44 6.79 -14.78
N LEU A 97 -9.28 6.57 -15.39
CA LEU A 97 -8.04 6.30 -14.70
C LEU A 97 -7.70 7.43 -13.72
N MET A 98 -7.31 7.07 -12.50
CA MET A 98 -6.70 7.98 -11.55
C MET A 98 -5.19 7.72 -11.51
N ARG A 99 -4.40 8.79 -11.55
CA ARG A 99 -2.95 8.74 -11.45
C ARG A 99 -2.48 9.77 -10.44
N ILE A 100 -1.75 9.31 -9.44
CA ILE A 100 -1.22 10.18 -8.37
C ILE A 100 0.25 9.88 -8.13
N LEU A 101 1.01 10.90 -7.74
CA LEU A 101 2.31 10.72 -7.13
C LEU A 101 2.09 10.55 -5.63
N TYR A 102 2.59 9.46 -5.09
CA TYR A 102 2.38 9.00 -3.73
C TYR A 102 3.72 9.04 -2.97
N GLU A 103 3.77 9.70 -1.84
CA GLU A 103 4.99 9.93 -1.09
C GLU A 103 4.83 9.59 0.39
N HIS A 104 5.87 8.99 0.99
CA HIS A 104 6.04 8.87 2.44
C HIS A 104 7.34 9.51 2.89
N ARG A 105 7.27 10.29 3.97
CA ARG A 105 8.41 10.93 4.63
C ARG A 105 8.36 10.73 6.15
N PRO A 106 9.41 10.12 6.77
CA PRO A 106 10.58 9.48 6.14
C PRO A 106 10.20 8.20 5.35
N ALA A 107 11.12 7.72 4.50
CA ALA A 107 10.98 6.42 3.87
C ALA A 107 11.28 5.31 4.88
N LEU A 108 10.52 4.20 4.80
CA LEU A 108 10.73 3.01 5.60
C LEU A 108 10.81 1.77 4.70
N GLU A 109 11.76 0.88 4.95
CA GLU A 109 11.84 -0.43 4.26
C GLU A 109 10.58 -1.28 4.48
N SER A 110 9.89 -1.07 5.59
CA SER A 110 8.62 -1.73 5.90
C SER A 110 7.49 -1.31 4.96
N ALA A 111 7.52 -0.09 4.39
CA ALA A 111 6.61 0.32 3.33
C ALA A 111 6.83 -0.51 2.06
N GLU A 112 8.09 -0.66 1.65
CA GLU A 112 8.47 -1.47 0.49
C GLU A 112 8.06 -2.93 0.68
N LEU A 113 8.30 -3.49 1.87
CA LEU A 113 7.88 -4.84 2.23
C LEU A 113 6.36 -5.02 2.13
N PHE A 114 5.60 -4.02 2.59
CA PHE A 114 4.14 -4.04 2.48
C PHE A 114 3.70 -4.11 1.02
N PHE A 115 4.19 -3.22 0.16
CA PHE A 115 3.81 -3.18 -1.25
C PHE A 115 4.23 -4.44 -2.00
N GLU A 116 5.49 -4.90 -1.83
CA GLU A 116 5.96 -6.16 -2.45
C GLU A 116 5.03 -7.32 -2.10
N THR A 117 4.68 -7.45 -0.82
CA THR A 117 3.90 -8.60 -0.35
C THR A 117 2.43 -8.49 -0.74
N TYR A 118 1.80 -7.33 -0.57
CA TYR A 118 0.40 -7.13 -0.90
C TYR A 118 0.13 -7.31 -2.41
N PHE A 119 0.92 -6.63 -3.24
CA PHE A 119 0.81 -6.74 -4.71
C PHE A 119 1.19 -8.14 -5.21
N GLY A 120 2.19 -8.78 -4.57
CA GLY A 120 2.56 -10.15 -4.87
C GLY A 120 1.44 -11.16 -4.58
N LEU A 121 0.74 -11.01 -3.46
CA LEU A 121 -0.43 -11.81 -3.11
C LEU A 121 -1.58 -11.59 -4.10
N SER A 122 -1.82 -10.36 -4.53
CA SER A 122 -2.82 -10.03 -5.53
C SER A 122 -2.53 -10.72 -6.87
N ARG A 123 -1.28 -10.66 -7.35
CA ARG A 123 -0.87 -11.33 -8.59
C ARG A 123 -1.09 -12.84 -8.55
N GLU A 124 -0.97 -13.46 -7.37
CA GLU A 124 -1.24 -14.90 -7.19
C GLU A 124 -2.71 -15.21 -6.91
N GLY A 125 -3.62 -14.23 -6.96
CA GLY A 125 -5.05 -14.43 -6.68
C GLY A 125 -5.34 -14.78 -5.22
N LYS A 126 -4.48 -14.38 -4.28
CA LYS A 126 -4.55 -14.78 -2.86
C LYS A 126 -5.25 -13.78 -1.95
N LEU A 127 -5.67 -12.64 -2.47
CA LEU A 127 -6.55 -11.73 -1.75
C LEU A 127 -7.99 -12.26 -1.75
N LEU A 128 -8.79 -11.74 -0.83
CA LEU A 128 -10.24 -11.95 -0.83
C LEU A 128 -10.88 -11.13 -1.96
N PRO A 129 -12.11 -11.45 -2.38
CA PRO A 129 -12.83 -10.65 -3.39
C PRO A 129 -12.97 -9.16 -3.02
N SER A 130 -12.91 -8.84 -1.72
CA SER A 130 -12.91 -7.47 -1.21
C SER A 130 -11.57 -6.74 -1.36
N GLY A 131 -10.53 -7.37 -1.91
CA GLY A 131 -9.15 -6.84 -1.94
C GLY A 131 -8.39 -7.00 -0.61
N ASP A 132 -9.04 -7.52 0.43
CA ASP A 132 -8.38 -7.73 1.72
C ASP A 132 -7.50 -8.98 1.72
N MET A 133 -6.48 -8.97 2.55
CA MET A 133 -5.73 -10.19 2.86
C MET A 133 -6.54 -11.11 3.78
N ARG A 134 -6.31 -12.42 3.67
CA ARG A 134 -6.82 -13.39 4.67
C ARG A 134 -6.28 -13.06 6.06
N LEU A 135 -7.09 -13.23 7.10
CA LEU A 135 -6.80 -12.78 8.47
C LEU A 135 -5.40 -13.15 8.97
N LEU A 136 -4.99 -14.41 8.81
CA LEU A 136 -3.66 -14.85 9.28
C LEU A 136 -2.52 -14.23 8.46
N GLN A 137 -2.70 -14.05 7.16
CA GLN A 137 -1.73 -13.36 6.31
C GLN A 137 -1.65 -11.86 6.68
N ALA A 138 -2.79 -11.22 6.90
CA ALA A 138 -2.85 -9.83 7.35
C ALA A 138 -2.12 -9.65 8.69
N ALA A 139 -2.40 -10.53 9.67
CA ALA A 139 -1.73 -10.47 10.97
C ALA A 139 -0.21 -10.62 10.86
N VAL A 140 0.27 -11.56 10.01
CA VAL A 140 1.72 -11.77 9.81
C VAL A 140 2.37 -10.54 9.17
N LEU A 141 1.76 -9.96 8.13
CA LEU A 141 2.33 -8.80 7.44
C LEU A 141 2.23 -7.54 8.30
N LEU A 142 1.04 -7.21 8.83
CA LEU A 142 0.82 -5.99 9.61
C LEU A 142 1.66 -5.95 10.91
N MET A 143 1.96 -7.10 11.51
CA MET A 143 2.90 -7.15 12.62
C MET A 143 4.35 -6.86 12.20
N ALA A 144 4.74 -7.26 11.00
CA ALA A 144 6.08 -7.00 10.48
C ALA A 144 6.30 -5.55 10.02
N VAL A 145 5.21 -4.86 9.63
CA VAL A 145 5.25 -3.48 9.09
C VAL A 145 4.48 -2.50 9.98
N ARG A 146 4.37 -2.80 11.28
CA ARG A 146 3.58 -1.98 12.22
C ARG A 146 4.12 -0.57 12.45
N ASP A 147 5.36 -0.31 12.09
CA ASP A 147 6.03 0.99 12.08
C ASP A 147 5.61 1.82 10.84
N PHE A 148 5.24 1.15 9.75
CA PHE A 148 4.73 1.77 8.54
C PHE A 148 3.23 2.02 8.60
N ILE A 149 2.41 0.98 8.86
CA ILE A 149 0.96 1.08 8.74
C ILE A 149 0.23 0.41 9.90
N ARG A 150 -0.80 1.08 10.42
CA ARG A 150 -1.74 0.57 11.42
C ARG A 150 -3.16 0.77 10.92
N ILE A 151 -3.90 -0.30 10.71
CA ILE A 151 -5.33 -0.22 10.34
C ILE A 151 -6.14 0.37 11.51
N THR A 152 -7.27 1.01 11.20
CA THR A 152 -8.10 1.62 12.25
C THR A 152 -9.10 0.65 12.88
N THR A 153 -9.36 -0.46 12.21
CA THR A 153 -10.31 -1.51 12.69
C THR A 153 -9.66 -2.88 12.52
N PRO A 154 -9.61 -3.71 13.59
CA PRO A 154 -10.14 -3.46 14.94
C PRO A 154 -9.35 -2.39 15.70
N PRO A 155 -9.81 -1.92 16.89
CA PRO A 155 -9.06 -0.96 17.70
C PRO A 155 -7.64 -1.39 18.01
N LEU A 156 -6.72 -0.42 18.20
CA LEU A 156 -5.28 -0.71 18.38
C LEU A 156 -5.00 -1.70 19.50
N LEU A 157 -5.70 -1.58 20.63
CA LEU A 157 -5.54 -2.52 21.74
C LEU A 157 -5.82 -3.97 21.33
N VAL A 158 -6.87 -4.19 20.53
CA VAL A 158 -7.20 -5.53 19.99
C VAL A 158 -6.14 -6.01 19.03
N GLN A 159 -5.56 -5.12 18.21
CA GLN A 159 -4.46 -5.45 17.34
C GLN A 159 -3.21 -5.82 18.13
N ASP A 160 -2.85 -5.03 19.15
CA ASP A 160 -1.63 -5.22 19.94
C ASP A 160 -1.68 -6.50 20.78
N LEU A 161 -2.85 -6.90 21.27
CA LEU A 161 -3.02 -8.15 22.02
C LEU A 161 -3.27 -9.36 21.13
N GLY A 162 -4.08 -9.23 20.08
CA GLY A 162 -4.55 -10.36 19.27
C GLY A 162 -3.64 -10.70 18.10
N PHE A 163 -3.09 -9.68 17.41
CA PHE A 163 -2.28 -9.93 16.21
C PHE A 163 -1.00 -10.73 16.47
N PRO A 164 -0.28 -10.61 17.60
CA PRO A 164 0.86 -11.47 17.89
C PRO A 164 0.51 -12.96 17.85
N PHE A 165 -0.64 -13.36 18.45
CA PHE A 165 -1.12 -14.75 18.43
C PHE A 165 -1.51 -15.19 17.03
N LEU A 166 -2.29 -14.37 16.31
CA LEU A 166 -2.69 -14.66 14.93
C LEU A 166 -1.48 -14.75 14.01
N ALA A 167 -0.49 -13.88 14.19
CA ALA A 167 0.75 -13.91 13.42
C ALA A 167 1.60 -15.16 13.74
N ALA A 168 1.67 -15.59 15.00
CA ALA A 168 2.35 -16.83 15.38
C ALA A 168 1.68 -18.05 14.73
N LEU A 169 0.34 -18.12 14.80
CA LEU A 169 -0.44 -19.16 14.14
C LEU A 169 -0.28 -19.11 12.62
N GLY A 170 -0.31 -17.90 12.04
CA GLY A 170 -0.10 -17.69 10.61
C GLY A 170 1.27 -18.20 10.16
N ARG A 171 2.33 -17.85 10.86
CA ARG A 171 3.68 -18.35 10.56
C ARG A 171 3.79 -19.86 10.63
N ARG A 172 3.13 -20.52 11.62
CA ARG A 172 3.07 -22.00 11.70
C ARG A 172 2.34 -22.61 10.52
N ARG A 173 1.36 -21.90 9.93
CA ARG A 173 0.62 -22.32 8.72
C ARG A 173 1.28 -21.93 7.41
N GLY A 174 2.53 -21.43 7.46
CA GLY A 174 3.32 -21.12 6.27
C GLY A 174 3.15 -19.70 5.72
N TYR A 175 2.32 -18.85 6.34
CA TYR A 175 2.26 -17.43 5.96
C TYR A 175 3.55 -16.70 6.31
N ARG A 176 3.98 -15.78 5.45
CA ARG A 176 5.20 -15.00 5.60
C ARG A 176 4.90 -13.50 5.44
N ALA A 177 5.70 -12.65 6.09
CA ALA A 177 5.68 -11.22 5.83
C ALA A 177 6.41 -10.89 4.53
N ARG A 178 7.49 -11.61 4.22
CA ARG A 178 8.26 -11.48 2.98
C ARG A 178 8.25 -12.81 2.21
N TYR A 179 8.04 -12.70 0.92
CA TYR A 179 8.17 -13.82 -0.02
C TYR A 179 9.24 -13.43 -1.05
N THR A 180 10.36 -14.15 -1.09
CA THR A 180 11.49 -13.83 -1.98
C THR A 180 11.09 -13.76 -3.46
N ARG A 181 10.12 -14.58 -3.88
CA ARG A 181 9.58 -14.57 -5.25
C ARG A 181 8.85 -13.27 -5.63
N TYR A 182 8.44 -12.43 -4.67
CA TYR A 182 7.80 -11.14 -4.94
C TYR A 182 8.82 -10.01 -5.10
N SER A 183 10.01 -10.17 -4.52
CA SER A 183 11.10 -9.18 -4.60
C SER A 183 11.88 -9.22 -5.92
N SER A 184 11.65 -10.22 -6.76
CA SER A 184 12.20 -10.29 -8.11
C SER A 184 11.25 -9.59 -9.08
N PRO A 185 11.71 -8.66 -9.94
CA PRO A 185 10.85 -8.12 -10.99
C PRO A 185 10.33 -9.28 -11.85
N PRO A 186 9.05 -9.25 -12.26
CA PRO A 186 8.57 -10.21 -13.25
C PRO A 186 9.47 -10.06 -14.49
N ALA A 187 9.88 -11.20 -15.07
CA ALA A 187 10.54 -11.19 -16.37
C ALA A 187 9.67 -10.35 -17.32
N VAL A 188 10.24 -9.31 -17.90
CA VAL A 188 9.59 -8.48 -18.91
C VAL A 188 9.08 -9.45 -19.96
N ARG A 189 7.76 -9.67 -20.03
CA ARG A 189 7.18 -10.36 -21.19
C ARG A 189 7.39 -9.38 -22.33
N ASP A 190 8.35 -9.74 -23.20
CA ASP A 190 8.52 -9.12 -24.48
C ASP A 190 7.18 -9.25 -25.22
N LEU A 191 6.36 -8.21 -25.16
CA LEU A 191 5.18 -8.09 -25.98
C LEU A 191 5.73 -7.81 -27.37
N GLY A 192 6.03 -8.91 -28.09
CA GLY A 192 6.51 -8.90 -29.45
C GLY A 192 5.78 -7.84 -30.28
N ARG A 193 6.61 -7.14 -31.07
CA ARG A 193 6.27 -6.10 -32.04
C ARG A 193 5.07 -6.46 -32.91
#